data_aceebec8dd674fced1f7d3ff73e3b693
#
_entry.id   aceebec8dd674fced1f7d3ff73e3b693
#
_cell.length_a   1.000
_cell.length_b   1.000
_cell.length_c   1.000
_cell.angle_alpha   90.00
_cell.angle_beta   90.00
_cell.angle_gamma   90.00
#
_symmetry.space_group_name_H-M   'P 1'
#
loop_
_entity.id
_entity.type
_entity.pdbx_description
1 polymer ?
#
loop_
_entity_poly.entity_id
_entity_poly.type
_entity_poly.pdbx_seq_one_letter_code
_entity_poly.pdbx_strand_id
1 'polypeptide(L)'
;MRMEGKLIVLEGIDGSGKSTQFSLLCGRMEAEGRPFHRIVFPQYQEPSSALVRMYLGGEFGSSPSDVNPYAASTFYAVDRYAAWKKVWGRDYAAGKQILSDRYTTSNAVHQTGKLPESEWEDFLRWLFDFEYGKLGLPEPSLVLYLDMPTKQAVENLRRREGETHTTGDIHEVDTAYLARCRRVAHKAAELCGWEKIACVDGAGKLRRPEEIHREIWRLVESKL
;
A
#
# COMPACT_ATOMS: atom_id res chain seq x y z
N MET A 1 1.57 -6.09 30.57
CA MET A 1 1.87 -6.02 29.12
C MET A 1 1.40 -4.66 28.63
N ARG A 2 2.27 -3.79 28.08
CA ARG A 2 1.81 -2.62 27.34
C ARG A 2 1.08 -3.12 26.10
N MET A 3 -0.18 -2.69 25.90
CA MET A 3 -0.88 -2.96 24.65
C MET A 3 -0.25 -2.07 23.58
N GLU A 4 0.41 -2.67 22.61
CA GLU A 4 0.85 -1.95 21.42
C GLU A 4 -0.37 -1.56 20.57
N GLY A 5 -0.24 -0.48 19.81
CA GLY A 5 -1.26 -0.07 18.85
C GLY A 5 -1.49 -1.13 17.79
N LYS A 6 -2.53 -0.94 17.00
CA LYS A 6 -2.78 -1.78 15.82
C LYS A 6 -2.48 -0.98 14.56
N LEU A 7 -1.70 -1.57 13.66
CA LEU A 7 -1.40 -1.01 12.35
C LEU A 7 -2.34 -1.64 11.31
N ILE A 8 -3.21 -0.83 10.73
CA ILE A 8 -4.15 -1.21 9.69
C ILE A 8 -3.70 -0.57 8.38
N VAL A 9 -3.42 -1.38 7.39
CA VAL A 9 -2.91 -0.94 6.09
C VAL A 9 -3.95 -1.11 5.00
N LEU A 10 -4.18 -0.07 4.21
CA LEU A 10 -4.93 -0.14 2.97
C LEU A 10 -3.97 -0.27 1.79
N GLU A 11 -4.10 -1.34 1.03
CA GLU A 11 -3.24 -1.68 -0.09
C GLU A 11 -4.04 -1.90 -1.38
N GLY A 12 -3.40 -1.82 -2.53
CA GLY A 12 -3.97 -2.04 -3.86
C GLY A 12 -3.09 -1.44 -4.96
N ILE A 13 -3.22 -1.91 -6.17
CA ILE A 13 -2.51 -1.34 -7.32
C ILE A 13 -2.95 0.12 -7.59
N ASP A 14 -2.19 0.86 -8.38
CA ASP A 14 -2.56 2.23 -8.74
C ASP A 14 -3.87 2.23 -9.53
N GLY A 15 -4.73 3.22 -9.26
CA GLY A 15 -6.09 3.26 -9.80
C GLY A 15 -7.12 2.37 -9.08
N SER A 16 -6.76 1.65 -8.01
CA SER A 16 -7.71 0.77 -7.27
C SER A 16 -8.71 1.50 -6.36
N GLY A 17 -8.59 2.82 -6.20
CA GLY A 17 -9.48 3.60 -5.33
C GLY A 17 -9.03 3.68 -3.86
N LYS A 18 -7.77 3.36 -3.55
CA LYS A 18 -7.20 3.44 -2.19
C LYS A 18 -7.49 4.76 -1.50
N SER A 19 -7.15 5.88 -2.13
CA SER A 19 -7.29 7.21 -1.52
C SER A 19 -8.73 7.53 -1.14
N THR A 20 -9.71 7.10 -1.96
CA THR A 20 -11.13 7.24 -1.66
C THR A 20 -11.51 6.42 -0.42
N GLN A 21 -11.14 5.14 -0.38
CA GLN A 21 -11.46 4.27 0.74
C GLN A 21 -10.74 4.67 2.01
N PHE A 22 -9.49 5.13 1.89
CA PHE A 22 -8.73 5.63 3.02
C PHE A 22 -9.35 6.89 3.63
N SER A 23 -9.81 7.83 2.80
CA SER A 23 -10.53 9.02 3.26
C SER A 23 -11.85 8.67 3.95
N LEU A 24 -12.62 7.73 3.38
CA LEU A 24 -13.87 7.25 3.99
C LEU A 24 -13.60 6.57 5.35
N LEU A 25 -12.54 5.76 5.44
CA LEU A 25 -12.16 5.09 6.68
C LEU A 25 -11.75 6.10 7.77
N CYS A 26 -10.90 7.06 7.44
CA CYS A 26 -10.51 8.13 8.38
C CYS A 26 -11.73 8.93 8.84
N GLY A 27 -12.60 9.37 7.92
CA GLY A 27 -13.81 10.10 8.27
C GLY A 27 -14.78 9.29 9.16
N ARG A 28 -14.85 7.97 8.96
CA ARG A 28 -15.65 7.09 9.82
C ARG A 28 -15.04 6.99 11.23
N MET A 29 -13.75 6.82 11.37
CA MET A 29 -13.06 6.82 12.67
C MET A 29 -13.29 8.12 13.43
N GLU A 30 -13.19 9.27 12.74
CA GLU A 30 -13.47 10.59 13.31
C GLU A 30 -14.93 10.73 13.77
N ALA A 31 -15.88 10.33 12.93
CA ALA A 31 -17.31 10.40 13.23
C ALA A 31 -17.71 9.54 14.44
N GLU A 32 -17.01 8.43 14.67
CA GLU A 32 -17.21 7.56 15.83
C GLU A 32 -16.37 7.97 17.05
N GLY A 33 -15.61 9.07 16.96
CA GLY A 33 -14.76 9.55 18.06
C GLY A 33 -13.62 8.59 18.43
N ARG A 34 -13.20 7.73 17.52
CA ARG A 34 -12.13 6.76 17.73
C ARG A 34 -10.76 7.39 17.47
N PRO A 35 -9.86 7.48 18.45
CA PRO A 35 -8.55 8.09 18.26
C PRO A 35 -7.66 7.21 17.37
N PHE A 36 -7.06 7.80 16.36
CA PHE A 36 -6.10 7.14 15.47
C PHE A 36 -5.02 8.10 14.99
N HIS A 37 -3.95 7.55 14.42
CA HIS A 37 -2.93 8.30 13.70
C HIS A 37 -3.01 7.93 12.21
N ARG A 38 -3.16 8.94 11.36
CA ARG A 38 -3.18 8.79 9.90
C ARG A 38 -1.77 8.91 9.35
N ILE A 39 -1.37 7.96 8.49
CA ILE A 39 -0.09 8.03 7.77
C ILE A 39 -0.28 7.60 6.32
N VAL A 40 0.51 8.16 5.41
CA VAL A 40 0.50 7.85 3.98
C VAL A 40 1.94 7.66 3.52
N PHE A 41 2.22 6.61 2.77
CA PHE A 41 3.53 6.38 2.18
C PHE A 41 3.47 6.43 0.64
N PRO A 42 4.53 6.94 -0.02
CA PRO A 42 5.71 7.59 0.56
C PRO A 42 5.42 8.94 1.21
N GLN A 43 6.29 9.35 2.14
CA GLN A 43 6.24 10.68 2.79
C GLN A 43 6.88 11.74 1.87
N TYR A 44 6.26 12.06 0.74
CA TYR A 44 6.84 12.88 -0.33
C TYR A 44 7.38 14.24 0.11
N GLN A 45 6.84 14.83 1.19
CA GLN A 45 7.27 16.12 1.73
C GLN A 45 8.48 16.00 2.67
N GLU A 46 8.84 14.78 3.08
CA GLU A 46 9.95 14.55 3.99
C GLU A 46 11.26 14.29 3.23
N PRO A 47 12.41 14.72 3.78
CA PRO A 47 13.72 14.44 3.18
C PRO A 47 14.02 12.94 3.02
N SER A 48 13.43 12.08 3.87
CA SER A 48 13.60 10.62 3.83
C SER A 48 13.14 10.00 2.51
N SER A 49 12.22 10.62 1.79
CA SER A 49 11.69 10.13 0.51
C SER A 49 12.45 10.64 -0.72
N ALA A 50 13.62 11.29 -0.55
CA ALA A 50 14.37 11.84 -1.68
C ALA A 50 14.68 10.79 -2.76
N LEU A 51 15.22 9.62 -2.36
CA LEU A 51 15.53 8.54 -3.29
C LEU A 51 14.27 7.94 -3.96
N VAL A 52 13.15 7.92 -3.24
CA VAL A 52 11.85 7.51 -3.81
C VAL A 52 11.42 8.48 -4.92
N ARG A 53 11.52 9.79 -4.68
CA ARG A 53 11.18 10.80 -5.70
C ARG A 53 12.07 10.71 -6.93
N MET A 54 13.39 10.56 -6.75
CA MET A 54 14.36 10.37 -7.85
C MET A 54 14.02 9.11 -8.67
N TYR A 55 13.73 8.01 -7.97
CA TYR A 55 13.35 6.76 -8.61
C TYR A 55 12.05 6.88 -9.43
N LEU A 56 10.99 7.39 -8.83
CA LEU A 56 9.68 7.56 -9.50
C LEU A 56 9.74 8.63 -10.60
N GLY A 57 10.60 9.64 -10.45
CA GLY A 57 10.87 10.66 -11.46
C GLY A 57 11.74 10.18 -12.62
N GLY A 58 12.19 8.91 -12.60
CA GLY A 58 12.96 8.33 -13.70
C GLY A 58 14.46 8.69 -13.72
N GLU A 59 15.01 9.28 -12.64
CA GLU A 59 16.44 9.64 -12.59
C GLU A 59 17.37 8.40 -12.57
N PHE A 60 16.85 7.24 -12.19
CA PHE A 60 17.58 5.95 -12.18
C PHE A 60 17.18 5.02 -13.34
N GLY A 61 16.42 5.53 -14.32
CA GLY A 61 15.90 4.77 -15.46
C GLY A 61 14.42 5.05 -15.69
N SER A 62 13.97 4.85 -16.93
CA SER A 62 12.60 5.18 -17.37
C SER A 62 11.60 4.05 -17.19
N SER A 63 12.07 2.86 -16.79
CA SER A 63 11.24 1.67 -16.56
C SER A 63 11.34 1.22 -15.10
N PRO A 64 10.28 0.65 -14.52
CA PRO A 64 10.34 0.03 -13.19
C PRO A 64 11.46 -1.01 -13.05
N SER A 65 11.82 -1.69 -14.15
CA SER A 65 12.84 -2.75 -14.19
C SER A 65 14.27 -2.25 -14.21
N ASP A 66 14.51 -0.95 -14.46
CA ASP A 66 15.88 -0.39 -14.53
C ASP A 66 16.56 -0.35 -13.16
N VAL A 67 15.78 -0.35 -12.08
CA VAL A 67 16.28 -0.46 -10.71
C VAL A 67 15.89 -1.81 -10.13
N ASN A 68 16.86 -2.58 -9.66
CA ASN A 68 16.56 -3.89 -9.11
C ASN A 68 15.63 -3.78 -7.87
N PRO A 69 14.77 -4.79 -7.62
CA PRO A 69 13.74 -4.71 -6.59
C PRO A 69 14.30 -4.57 -5.16
N TYR A 70 15.48 -5.12 -4.89
CA TYR A 70 16.12 -5.00 -3.57
C TYR A 70 16.56 -3.56 -3.30
N ALA A 71 17.24 -2.92 -4.26
CA ALA A 71 17.65 -1.52 -4.15
C ALA A 71 16.43 -0.58 -4.02
N ALA A 72 15.44 -0.72 -4.91
CA ALA A 72 14.22 0.08 -4.85
C ALA A 72 13.49 -0.10 -3.51
N SER A 73 13.42 -1.32 -2.97
CA SER A 73 12.80 -1.58 -1.67
C SER A 73 13.47 -0.81 -0.54
N THR A 74 14.80 -0.66 -0.58
CA THR A 74 15.53 0.09 0.48
C THR A 74 15.16 1.57 0.48
N PHE A 75 14.89 2.19 -0.66
CA PHE A 75 14.47 3.60 -0.74
C PHE A 75 13.19 3.85 0.05
N TYR A 76 12.20 2.99 -0.15
CA TYR A 76 10.92 3.06 0.57
C TYR A 76 11.06 2.66 2.04
N ALA A 77 11.90 1.68 2.35
CA ALA A 77 12.12 1.22 3.72
C ALA A 77 12.74 2.31 4.60
N VAL A 78 13.71 3.08 4.06
CA VAL A 78 14.32 4.23 4.76
C VAL A 78 13.27 5.29 5.08
N ASP A 79 12.36 5.58 4.16
CA ASP A 79 11.27 6.54 4.37
C ASP A 79 10.31 6.04 5.47
N ARG A 80 9.92 4.77 5.45
CA ARG A 80 9.10 4.16 6.52
C ARG A 80 9.79 4.19 7.88
N TYR A 81 11.07 3.85 7.92
CA TYR A 81 11.85 3.85 9.16
C TYR A 81 11.96 5.26 9.76
N ALA A 82 12.23 6.27 8.93
CA ALA A 82 12.29 7.65 9.38
C ALA A 82 10.94 8.12 9.94
N ALA A 83 9.83 7.81 9.24
CA ALA A 83 8.48 8.11 9.71
C ALA A 83 8.16 7.39 11.03
N TRP A 84 8.52 6.11 11.16
CA TRP A 84 8.38 5.33 12.39
C TRP A 84 9.07 6.03 13.58
N LYS A 85 10.31 6.42 13.41
CA LYS A 85 11.10 7.06 14.49
C LYS A 85 10.62 8.47 14.84
N LYS A 86 10.21 9.27 13.83
CA LYS A 86 9.92 10.70 14.02
C LYS A 86 8.45 11.01 14.26
N VAL A 87 7.53 10.21 13.68
CA VAL A 87 6.12 10.61 13.54
C VAL A 87 5.21 9.72 14.39
N TRP A 88 5.10 8.43 14.07
CA TRP A 88 4.00 7.61 14.58
C TRP A 88 4.41 6.50 15.59
N GLY A 89 5.70 6.21 15.74
CA GLY A 89 6.15 5.12 16.61
C GLY A 89 5.78 5.31 18.08
N ARG A 90 5.75 6.56 18.56
CA ARG A 90 5.33 6.87 19.95
C ARG A 90 3.85 6.62 20.15
N ASP A 91 3.01 7.00 19.17
CA ASP A 91 1.58 6.78 19.20
C ASP A 91 1.26 5.28 19.19
N TYR A 92 1.94 4.50 18.34
CA TYR A 92 1.83 3.05 18.29
C TYR A 92 2.21 2.41 19.62
N ALA A 93 3.35 2.77 20.19
CA ALA A 93 3.80 2.26 21.49
C ALA A 93 2.88 2.67 22.65
N ALA A 94 2.10 3.74 22.49
CA ALA A 94 1.08 4.18 23.44
C ALA A 94 -0.27 3.46 23.26
N GLY A 95 -0.38 2.52 22.33
CA GLY A 95 -1.60 1.75 22.07
C GLY A 95 -2.57 2.40 21.09
N LYS A 96 -2.19 3.50 20.41
CA LYS A 96 -3.05 4.20 19.46
C LYS A 96 -3.16 3.42 18.15
N GLN A 97 -4.34 3.46 17.53
CA GLN A 97 -4.55 2.86 16.21
C GLN A 97 -3.80 3.65 15.14
N ILE A 98 -3.15 2.96 14.21
CA ILE A 98 -2.46 3.56 13.07
C ILE A 98 -3.17 3.12 11.79
N LEU A 99 -3.66 4.07 11.02
CA LEU A 99 -4.20 3.83 9.68
C LEU A 99 -3.18 4.27 8.63
N SER A 100 -2.76 3.35 7.79
CA SER A 100 -1.76 3.62 6.75
C SER A 100 -2.33 3.40 5.35
N ASP A 101 -2.21 4.41 4.48
CA ASP A 101 -2.32 4.24 3.03
C ASP A 101 -0.95 3.83 2.50
N ARG A 102 -0.80 2.59 2.07
CA ARG A 102 0.44 1.89 1.74
C ARG A 102 1.35 1.65 2.96
N TYR A 103 2.23 0.65 2.81
CA TYR A 103 3.26 0.29 3.79
C TYR A 103 4.33 -0.60 3.11
N THR A 104 4.99 -1.50 3.84
CA THR A 104 5.87 -2.56 3.31
C THR A 104 5.14 -3.42 2.26
N THR A 105 3.84 -3.57 2.40
CA THR A 105 2.94 -4.26 1.48
C THR A 105 3.03 -3.72 0.05
N SER A 106 3.27 -2.40 -0.14
CA SER A 106 3.49 -1.85 -1.47
C SER A 106 4.79 -2.34 -2.12
N ASN A 107 5.86 -2.51 -1.35
CA ASN A 107 7.07 -3.17 -1.85
C ASN A 107 6.79 -4.64 -2.19
N ALA A 108 6.04 -5.33 -1.33
CA ALA A 108 5.62 -6.71 -1.58
C ALA A 108 4.86 -6.88 -2.89
N VAL A 109 4.06 -5.90 -3.29
CA VAL A 109 3.32 -5.91 -4.56
C VAL A 109 4.19 -5.44 -5.73
N HIS A 110 4.73 -4.22 -5.63
CA HIS A 110 5.37 -3.55 -6.75
C HIS A 110 6.80 -4.04 -7.03
N GLN A 111 7.60 -4.30 -6.01
CA GLN A 111 8.97 -4.72 -6.25
C GLN A 111 9.05 -6.20 -6.62
N THR A 112 8.22 -7.04 -6.01
CA THR A 112 8.09 -8.46 -6.41
C THR A 112 7.60 -8.59 -7.86
N GLY A 113 6.73 -7.69 -8.33
CA GLY A 113 6.24 -7.68 -9.72
C GLY A 113 7.31 -7.50 -10.78
N LYS A 114 8.54 -7.12 -10.42
CA LYS A 114 9.68 -7.02 -11.32
C LYS A 114 10.41 -8.36 -11.53
N LEU A 115 10.18 -9.31 -10.64
CA LEU A 115 10.86 -10.61 -10.63
C LEU A 115 10.06 -11.69 -11.38
N PRO A 116 10.71 -12.76 -11.85
CA PRO A 116 10.03 -13.95 -12.32
C PRO A 116 9.27 -14.61 -11.15
N GLU A 117 8.17 -15.30 -11.47
CA GLU A 117 7.27 -15.89 -10.46
C GLU A 117 7.96 -16.87 -9.52
N SER A 118 8.98 -17.58 -10.00
CA SER A 118 9.80 -18.51 -9.21
C SER A 118 10.57 -17.85 -8.06
N GLU A 119 10.78 -16.53 -8.11
CA GLU A 119 11.54 -15.78 -7.09
C GLU A 119 10.63 -15.00 -6.12
N TRP A 120 9.31 -15.01 -6.32
CA TRP A 120 8.39 -14.19 -5.52
C TRP A 120 8.42 -14.52 -4.03
N GLU A 121 8.37 -15.80 -3.68
CA GLU A 121 8.33 -16.21 -2.27
C GLU A 121 9.64 -15.88 -1.53
N ASP A 122 10.77 -16.06 -2.19
CA ASP A 122 12.08 -15.75 -1.60
C ASP A 122 12.26 -14.25 -1.40
N PHE A 123 11.81 -13.44 -2.39
CA PHE A 123 11.83 -11.99 -2.25
C PHE A 123 10.90 -11.49 -1.14
N LEU A 124 9.68 -12.01 -1.05
CA LEU A 124 8.74 -11.66 0.01
C LEU A 124 9.31 -12.01 1.40
N ARG A 125 9.93 -13.19 1.53
CA ARG A 125 10.58 -13.60 2.79
C ARG A 125 11.73 -12.66 3.16
N TRP A 126 12.57 -12.31 2.19
CA TRP A 126 13.63 -11.34 2.38
C TRP A 126 13.09 -9.96 2.80
N LEU A 127 12.09 -9.45 2.10
CA LEU A 127 11.50 -8.14 2.36
C LEU A 127 10.96 -8.02 3.78
N PHE A 128 10.22 -9.01 4.23
CA PHE A 128 9.63 -9.01 5.57
C PHE A 128 10.68 -9.20 6.67
N ASP A 129 11.67 -10.07 6.46
CA ASP A 129 12.82 -10.15 7.38
C ASP A 129 13.58 -8.82 7.44
N PHE A 130 13.80 -8.18 6.30
CA PHE A 130 14.48 -6.89 6.24
C PHE A 130 13.73 -5.80 6.99
N GLU A 131 12.46 -5.57 6.67
CA GLU A 131 11.72 -4.45 7.25
C GLU A 131 11.18 -4.76 8.66
N TYR A 132 10.60 -5.91 8.90
CA TYR A 132 10.05 -6.26 10.21
C TYR A 132 11.12 -6.82 11.14
N GLY A 133 11.99 -7.70 10.66
CA GLY A 133 13.03 -8.33 11.46
C GLY A 133 14.24 -7.44 11.73
N LYS A 134 14.85 -6.87 10.68
CA LYS A 134 16.13 -6.11 10.82
C LYS A 134 15.90 -4.64 11.16
N LEU A 135 14.95 -3.96 10.49
CA LEU A 135 14.64 -2.57 10.79
C LEU A 135 13.72 -2.42 12.02
N GLY A 136 13.03 -3.49 12.43
CA GLY A 136 12.12 -3.49 13.58
C GLY A 136 10.88 -2.62 13.34
N LEU A 137 10.43 -2.51 12.09
CA LEU A 137 9.16 -1.88 11.77
C LEU A 137 8.01 -2.81 12.22
N PRO A 138 6.91 -2.29 12.79
CA PRO A 138 5.80 -3.13 13.20
C PRO A 138 5.15 -3.83 12.00
N GLU A 139 4.84 -5.10 12.18
CA GLU A 139 4.05 -5.85 11.21
C GLU A 139 2.58 -5.39 11.27
N PRO A 140 1.88 -5.25 10.12
CA PRO A 140 0.48 -4.88 10.12
C PRO A 140 -0.41 -5.89 10.86
N SER A 141 -1.31 -5.39 11.70
CA SER A 141 -2.35 -6.21 12.36
C SER A 141 -3.49 -6.58 11.40
N LEU A 142 -3.65 -5.80 10.34
CA LEU A 142 -4.63 -6.01 9.27
C LEU A 142 -4.15 -5.34 7.99
N VAL A 143 -4.18 -6.08 6.89
CA VAL A 143 -3.98 -5.55 5.55
C VAL A 143 -5.25 -5.74 4.74
N LEU A 144 -5.79 -4.65 4.21
CA LEU A 144 -6.98 -4.61 3.37
C LEU A 144 -6.53 -4.37 1.92
N TYR A 145 -6.52 -5.40 1.11
CA TYR A 145 -6.13 -5.30 -0.28
C TYR A 145 -7.34 -5.04 -1.18
N LEU A 146 -7.38 -3.88 -1.83
CA LEU A 146 -8.41 -3.53 -2.81
C LEU A 146 -8.13 -4.25 -4.12
N ASP A 147 -8.84 -5.33 -4.38
CA ASP A 147 -8.69 -6.13 -5.61
C ASP A 147 -9.48 -5.50 -6.75
N MET A 148 -8.85 -4.52 -7.40
CA MET A 148 -9.35 -3.87 -8.61
C MET A 148 -8.81 -4.59 -9.84
N PRO A 149 -9.66 -5.06 -10.78
CA PRO A 149 -9.18 -5.58 -12.05
C PRO A 149 -8.34 -4.54 -12.81
N THR A 150 -7.24 -4.97 -13.41
CA THR A 150 -6.26 -4.08 -14.05
C THR A 150 -6.87 -3.13 -15.08
N LYS A 151 -7.85 -3.61 -15.88
CA LYS A 151 -8.54 -2.79 -16.87
C LYS A 151 -9.20 -1.57 -16.22
N GLN A 152 -9.99 -1.79 -15.16
CA GLN A 152 -10.69 -0.72 -14.45
C GLN A 152 -9.71 0.21 -13.72
N ALA A 153 -8.61 -0.35 -13.19
CA ALA A 153 -7.55 0.44 -12.56
C ALA A 153 -6.91 1.43 -13.56
N VAL A 154 -6.56 0.94 -14.76
CA VAL A 154 -6.01 1.79 -15.84
C VAL A 154 -7.03 2.84 -16.31
N GLU A 155 -8.30 2.50 -16.43
CA GLU A 155 -9.36 3.46 -16.76
C GLU A 155 -9.47 4.58 -15.69
N ASN A 156 -9.37 4.22 -14.42
CA ASN A 156 -9.37 5.18 -13.32
C ASN A 156 -8.13 6.10 -13.35
N LEU A 157 -6.94 5.57 -13.67
CA LEU A 157 -5.72 6.37 -13.81
C LEU A 157 -5.86 7.39 -14.93
N ARG A 158 -6.27 6.97 -16.11
CA ARG A 158 -6.49 7.86 -17.27
C ARG A 158 -7.50 8.96 -16.98
N ARG A 159 -8.59 8.63 -16.27
CA ARG A 159 -9.57 9.65 -15.86
C ARG A 159 -8.94 10.67 -14.92
N ARG A 160 -8.18 10.23 -13.92
CA ARG A 160 -7.47 11.13 -12.98
C ARG A 160 -6.48 12.03 -13.72
N GLU A 161 -5.68 11.50 -14.64
CA GLU A 161 -4.74 12.28 -15.46
C GLU A 161 -5.45 13.37 -16.26
N GLY A 162 -6.58 13.05 -16.86
CA GLY A 162 -7.41 14.01 -17.59
C GLY A 162 -7.97 15.12 -16.69
N GLU A 163 -8.35 14.80 -15.46
CA GLU A 163 -8.90 15.75 -14.48
C GLU A 163 -7.82 16.65 -13.84
N THR A 164 -6.63 16.07 -13.59
CA THR A 164 -5.54 16.77 -12.85
C THR A 164 -4.46 17.34 -13.75
N HIS A 165 -4.47 17.03 -15.05
CA HIS A 165 -3.43 17.38 -16.03
C HIS A 165 -2.02 16.94 -15.59
N THR A 166 -1.92 15.85 -14.86
CA THR A 166 -0.64 15.26 -14.41
C THR A 166 -0.33 14.00 -15.23
N THR A 167 0.95 13.76 -15.49
CA THR A 167 1.42 12.49 -16.08
C THR A 167 1.66 11.48 -14.96
N GLY A 168 1.31 10.21 -15.23
CA GLY A 168 1.61 9.10 -14.32
C GLY A 168 3.12 8.90 -14.11
N ASP A 169 3.49 8.28 -12.99
CA ASP A 169 4.87 7.86 -12.74
C ASP A 169 5.23 6.60 -13.57
N ILE A 170 6.50 6.15 -13.46
CA ILE A 170 7.00 4.99 -14.23
C ILE A 170 6.25 3.69 -13.97
N HIS A 171 5.54 3.56 -12.84
CA HIS A 171 4.75 2.39 -12.48
C HIS A 171 3.35 2.43 -13.11
N GLU A 172 2.75 3.61 -13.21
CA GLU A 172 1.37 3.80 -13.67
C GLU A 172 1.23 3.64 -15.19
N VAL A 173 2.30 3.87 -15.95
CA VAL A 173 2.30 3.84 -17.42
C VAL A 173 2.33 2.41 -17.98
N ASP A 174 2.89 1.42 -17.26
CA ASP A 174 3.05 0.04 -17.73
C ASP A 174 1.88 -0.85 -17.29
N THR A 175 0.89 -1.02 -18.17
CA THR A 175 -0.29 -1.88 -17.93
C THR A 175 0.07 -3.35 -17.68
N ALA A 176 1.11 -3.88 -18.35
CA ALA A 176 1.54 -5.27 -18.17
C ALA A 176 2.20 -5.44 -16.79
N TYR A 177 2.94 -4.44 -16.35
CA TYR A 177 3.49 -4.39 -15.00
C TYR A 177 2.40 -4.33 -13.94
N LEU A 178 1.39 -3.47 -14.09
CA LEU A 178 0.23 -3.42 -13.17
C LEU A 178 -0.51 -4.76 -13.08
N ALA A 179 -0.66 -5.47 -14.20
CA ALA A 179 -1.25 -6.81 -14.21
C ALA A 179 -0.40 -7.83 -13.44
N ARG A 180 0.94 -7.75 -13.55
CA ARG A 180 1.85 -8.57 -12.72
C ARG A 180 1.72 -8.22 -11.24
N CYS A 181 1.72 -6.94 -10.89
CA CYS A 181 1.54 -6.48 -9.53
C CYS A 181 0.25 -7.03 -8.90
N ARG A 182 -0.87 -7.04 -9.65
CA ARG A 182 -2.12 -7.64 -9.18
C ARG A 182 -1.98 -9.13 -8.89
N ARG A 183 -1.30 -9.91 -9.76
CA ARG A 183 -1.06 -11.34 -9.50
C ARG A 183 -0.18 -11.56 -8.26
N VAL A 184 0.88 -10.76 -8.13
CA VAL A 184 1.72 -10.79 -6.91
C VAL A 184 0.90 -10.48 -5.67
N ALA A 185 0.03 -9.47 -5.71
CA ALA A 185 -0.81 -9.11 -4.58
C ALA A 185 -1.75 -10.25 -4.15
N HIS A 186 -2.30 -11.01 -5.10
CA HIS A 186 -3.09 -12.21 -4.79
C HIS A 186 -2.23 -13.26 -4.09
N LYS A 187 -1.03 -13.54 -4.59
CA LYS A 187 -0.09 -14.49 -3.96
C LYS A 187 0.33 -14.03 -2.56
N ALA A 188 0.68 -12.75 -2.41
CA ALA A 188 1.04 -12.17 -1.11
C ALA A 188 -0.13 -12.21 -0.11
N ALA A 189 -1.36 -11.93 -0.57
CA ALA A 189 -2.56 -12.02 0.26
C ALA A 189 -2.79 -13.44 0.78
N GLU A 190 -2.57 -14.45 -0.06
CA GLU A 190 -2.67 -15.86 0.35
C GLU A 190 -1.60 -16.26 1.36
N LEU A 191 -0.35 -15.85 1.12
CA LEU A 191 0.78 -16.19 1.98
C LEU A 191 0.75 -15.47 3.33
N CYS A 192 0.29 -14.20 3.35
CA CYS A 192 0.37 -13.31 4.51
C CYS A 192 -0.99 -13.06 5.18
N GLY A 193 -2.06 -13.71 4.73
CA GLY A 193 -3.39 -13.56 5.34
C GLY A 193 -4.00 -12.16 5.15
N TRP A 194 -3.76 -11.50 4.00
CA TRP A 194 -4.41 -10.21 3.72
C TRP A 194 -5.88 -10.40 3.36
N GLU A 195 -6.72 -9.50 3.82
CA GLU A 195 -8.14 -9.47 3.46
C GLU A 195 -8.32 -8.86 2.06
N LYS A 196 -8.80 -9.67 1.12
CA LYS A 196 -9.07 -9.21 -0.26
C LYS A 196 -10.46 -8.62 -0.36
N ILE A 197 -10.53 -7.35 -0.76
CA ILE A 197 -11.78 -6.60 -0.95
C ILE A 197 -12.04 -6.48 -2.44
N ALA A 198 -13.01 -7.22 -2.97
CA ALA A 198 -13.37 -7.15 -4.37
C ALA A 198 -13.95 -5.76 -4.72
N CYS A 199 -13.34 -5.09 -5.70
CA CYS A 199 -13.83 -3.78 -6.18
C CYS A 199 -14.89 -3.90 -7.28
N VAL A 200 -15.13 -5.11 -7.79
CA VAL A 200 -16.20 -5.43 -8.75
C VAL A 200 -17.13 -6.49 -8.18
N ASP A 201 -18.38 -6.50 -8.63
CA ASP A 201 -19.34 -7.56 -8.31
C ASP A 201 -19.15 -8.83 -9.16
N GLY A 202 -19.96 -9.85 -8.92
CA GLY A 202 -19.89 -11.11 -9.66
C GLY A 202 -20.17 -11.01 -11.17
N ALA A 203 -20.72 -9.89 -11.64
CA ALA A 203 -20.93 -9.57 -13.04
C ALA A 203 -19.78 -8.71 -13.64
N GLY A 204 -18.75 -8.40 -12.83
CA GLY A 204 -17.62 -7.56 -13.24
C GLY A 204 -17.89 -6.06 -13.24
N LYS A 205 -19.03 -5.61 -12.70
CA LYS A 205 -19.37 -4.18 -12.57
C LYS A 205 -18.71 -3.59 -11.33
N LEU A 206 -18.20 -2.37 -11.46
CA LEU A 206 -17.64 -1.63 -10.33
C LEU A 206 -18.68 -1.47 -9.20
N ARG A 207 -18.29 -1.85 -8.00
CA ARG A 207 -19.04 -1.60 -6.77
C ARG A 207 -18.95 -0.13 -6.38
N ARG A 208 -20.02 0.37 -5.75
CA ARG A 208 -20.02 1.74 -5.25
C ARG A 208 -19.02 1.89 -4.08
N PRO A 209 -18.36 3.05 -3.96
CA PRO A 209 -17.40 3.28 -2.88
C PRO A 209 -17.97 2.99 -1.48
N GLU A 210 -19.25 3.31 -1.23
CA GLU A 210 -19.90 3.09 0.05
C GLU A 210 -20.13 1.60 0.36
N GLU A 211 -20.29 0.77 -0.67
CA GLU A 211 -20.44 -0.69 -0.51
C GLU A 211 -19.11 -1.34 -0.12
N ILE A 212 -18.02 -0.91 -0.79
CA ILE A 212 -16.67 -1.32 -0.47
C ILE A 212 -16.30 -0.84 0.95
N HIS A 213 -16.62 0.42 1.27
CA HIS A 213 -16.36 0.98 2.59
C HIS A 213 -17.06 0.23 3.73
N ARG A 214 -18.33 -0.19 3.53
CA ARG A 214 -19.05 -0.98 4.55
C ARG A 214 -18.35 -2.33 4.83
N GLU A 215 -17.78 -2.96 3.81
CA GLU A 215 -17.01 -4.21 3.98
C GLU A 215 -15.70 -3.96 4.73
N ILE A 216 -14.93 -2.94 4.30
CA ILE A 216 -13.72 -2.48 5.00
C ILE A 216 -14.00 -2.20 6.47
N TRP A 217 -15.07 -1.44 6.75
CA TRP A 217 -15.41 -1.07 8.12
C TRP A 217 -15.66 -2.29 9.02
N ARG A 218 -16.41 -3.28 8.56
CA ARG A 218 -16.66 -4.51 9.35
C ARG A 218 -15.36 -5.21 9.74
N LEU A 219 -14.40 -5.29 8.82
CA LEU A 219 -13.10 -5.92 9.08
C LEU A 219 -12.26 -5.08 10.05
N VAL A 220 -12.24 -3.77 9.87
CA VAL A 220 -11.54 -2.85 10.79
C VAL A 220 -12.15 -2.90 12.17
N GLU A 221 -13.48 -2.80 12.28
CA GLU A 221 -14.21 -2.81 13.56
C GLU A 221 -13.92 -4.10 14.36
N SER A 222 -13.79 -5.24 13.70
CA SER A 222 -13.42 -6.51 14.35
C SER A 222 -12.01 -6.51 14.96
N LYS A 223 -11.17 -5.55 14.59
CA LYS A 223 -9.80 -5.40 15.09
C LYS A 223 -9.63 -4.26 16.10
N LEU A 224 -10.60 -3.34 16.18
CA LEU A 224 -10.58 -2.22 17.12
C LEU A 224 -10.99 -2.68 18.53
#